data_73ba544198371042f188b4a8cf069eec
#
_entry.id   73ba544198371042f188b4a8cf069eec
#
_cell.length_a   1.000
_cell.length_b   1.000
_cell.length_c   1.000
_cell.angle_alpha   90.00
_cell.angle_beta   90.00
_cell.angle_gamma   90.00
#
_symmetry.space_group_name_H-M   'P 1'
#
loop_
_entity.id
_entity.type
_entity.pdbx_description
1 polymer ?
#
loop_
_entity_poly.entity_id
_entity_poly.type
_entity_poly.pdbx_seq_one_letter_code
_entity_poly.pdbx_strand_id
1 'polypeptide(L)'
;MLELRECSAAYEGRAVLSPVCLTVHEGRTACVVGPSGCGKTTLLMIAAGLKKPASGVALFDGREVVPGDRAVGLILQQYGLFPWFTVGDNIELGLRIRGIPRGERRRIAAREIGRMGLAGSEAVFPRKLSGGQQQRVAIARAYALEPRLLLMDEPFSALDALSRESLQDLLLLSAAEQGTSILLVTHSIEEAVYLGHSICVLGDFPGRVIARFENPRRGSPGFRRDPEFFRLCADVRTAMESGRTTKWA
;
A
#
# COMPACT_ATOMS: atom_id res chain seq x y z
N MET A 1 -9.82 9.38 7.59
CA MET A 1 -10.40 8.02 7.54
C MET A 1 -10.86 7.70 6.11
N LEU A 2 -10.47 6.55 5.53
CA LEU A 2 -10.97 6.05 4.23
C LEU A 2 -12.11 5.06 4.48
N GLU A 3 -13.19 5.18 3.71
CA GLU A 3 -14.33 4.26 3.76
C GLU A 3 -14.72 3.84 2.34
N LEU A 4 -14.76 2.55 2.09
CA LEU A 4 -15.38 1.96 0.91
C LEU A 4 -16.70 1.36 1.36
N ARG A 5 -17.82 1.88 0.84
CA ARG A 5 -19.17 1.46 1.19
C ARG A 5 -19.81 0.77 0.00
N GLU A 6 -19.99 -0.55 0.08
CA GLU A 6 -20.57 -1.39 -0.96
C GLU A 6 -19.94 -1.18 -2.35
N CYS A 7 -18.61 -0.92 -2.39
CA CYS A 7 -17.91 -0.65 -3.63
C CYS A 7 -17.76 -1.92 -4.45
N SER A 8 -18.28 -1.92 -5.67
CA SER A 8 -18.09 -2.99 -6.64
C SER A 8 -17.35 -2.49 -7.88
N ALA A 9 -16.88 -3.42 -8.71
CA ALA A 9 -16.24 -3.07 -9.98
C ALA A 9 -16.54 -4.08 -11.08
N ALA A 10 -16.69 -3.55 -12.29
CA ALA A 10 -16.78 -4.32 -13.51
C ALA A 10 -15.91 -3.71 -14.61
N TYR A 11 -15.48 -4.54 -15.56
CA TYR A 11 -14.85 -4.15 -16.82
C TYR A 11 -15.61 -4.81 -17.95
N GLU A 12 -16.05 -4.03 -18.93
CA GLU A 12 -16.79 -4.52 -20.11
C GLU A 12 -17.98 -5.43 -19.72
N GLY A 13 -18.71 -5.04 -18.68
CA GLY A 13 -19.85 -5.80 -18.17
C GLY A 13 -19.51 -7.03 -17.31
N ARG A 14 -18.24 -7.41 -17.20
CA ARG A 14 -17.79 -8.53 -16.36
C ARG A 14 -17.43 -8.04 -14.95
N ALA A 15 -18.12 -8.58 -13.94
CA ALA A 15 -17.81 -8.27 -12.55
C ALA A 15 -16.38 -8.74 -12.19
N VAL A 16 -15.60 -7.85 -11.57
CA VAL A 16 -14.23 -8.10 -11.08
C VAL A 16 -14.16 -8.05 -9.57
N LEU A 17 -15.00 -7.21 -8.96
CA LEU A 17 -15.10 -7.04 -7.52
C LEU A 17 -16.57 -7.00 -7.13
N SER A 18 -16.99 -7.92 -6.29
CA SER A 18 -18.28 -7.90 -5.60
C SER A 18 -18.36 -6.71 -4.63
N PRO A 19 -19.55 -6.31 -4.16
CA PRO A 19 -19.65 -5.22 -3.20
C PRO A 19 -18.74 -5.45 -1.96
N VAL A 20 -17.83 -4.52 -1.73
CA VAL A 20 -16.87 -4.53 -0.60
C VAL A 20 -17.10 -3.32 0.28
N CYS A 21 -17.22 -3.58 1.58
CA CYS A 21 -17.09 -2.56 2.61
C CYS A 21 -15.71 -2.69 3.25
N LEU A 22 -14.97 -1.59 3.34
CA LEU A 22 -13.65 -1.55 3.99
C LEU A 22 -13.46 -0.18 4.64
N THR A 23 -12.91 -0.17 5.85
CA THR A 23 -12.56 1.09 6.55
C THR A 23 -11.08 1.09 6.90
N VAL A 24 -10.41 2.20 6.61
CA VAL A 24 -9.06 2.49 7.12
C VAL A 24 -9.18 3.64 8.09
N HIS A 25 -9.03 3.34 9.38
CA HIS A 25 -9.07 4.35 10.43
C HIS A 25 -7.81 5.24 10.40
N GLU A 26 -7.90 6.42 10.96
CA GLU A 26 -6.79 7.37 11.02
C GLU A 26 -5.59 6.77 11.77
N GLY A 27 -4.38 6.92 11.20
CA GLY A 27 -3.14 6.35 11.72
C GLY A 27 -3.08 4.81 11.73
N ARG A 28 -4.07 4.13 11.13
CA ARG A 28 -4.12 2.67 11.07
C ARG A 28 -3.74 2.14 9.69
N THR A 29 -3.28 0.89 9.68
CA THR A 29 -3.01 0.14 8.45
C THR A 29 -4.08 -0.92 8.26
N ALA A 30 -4.79 -0.90 7.14
CA ALA A 30 -5.62 -2.00 6.68
C ALA A 30 -4.89 -2.74 5.55
N CYS A 31 -4.82 -4.05 5.65
CA CYS A 31 -4.26 -4.90 4.62
C CYS A 31 -5.37 -5.70 3.92
N VAL A 32 -5.31 -5.74 2.60
CA VAL A 32 -6.18 -6.60 1.79
C VAL A 32 -5.32 -7.69 1.17
N VAL A 33 -5.60 -8.93 1.54
CA VAL A 33 -4.87 -10.10 1.05
C VAL A 33 -5.80 -10.99 0.23
N GLY A 34 -5.27 -11.62 -0.81
CA GLY A 34 -6.03 -12.51 -1.67
C GLY A 34 -5.23 -12.99 -2.88
N PRO A 35 -5.75 -13.97 -3.64
CA PRO A 35 -5.06 -14.51 -4.80
C PRO A 35 -4.85 -13.46 -5.90
N SER A 36 -3.92 -13.75 -6.82
CA SER A 36 -3.70 -12.89 -7.99
C SER A 36 -4.98 -12.84 -8.85
N GLY A 37 -5.31 -11.64 -9.36
CA GLY A 37 -6.49 -11.44 -10.21
C GLY A 37 -7.83 -11.29 -9.47
N CYS A 38 -7.89 -11.41 -8.13
CA CYS A 38 -9.15 -11.27 -7.39
C CYS A 38 -9.66 -9.81 -7.25
N GLY A 39 -9.01 -8.83 -7.86
CA GLY A 39 -9.50 -7.44 -7.85
C GLY A 39 -8.85 -6.50 -6.83
N LYS A 40 -7.76 -6.89 -6.14
CA LYS A 40 -7.06 -6.05 -5.15
C LYS A 40 -6.61 -4.70 -5.72
N THR A 41 -5.91 -4.71 -6.86
CA THR A 41 -5.51 -3.49 -7.56
C THR A 41 -6.72 -2.63 -7.94
N THR A 42 -7.81 -3.26 -8.39
CA THR A 42 -9.05 -2.56 -8.72
C THR A 42 -9.66 -1.87 -7.49
N LEU A 43 -9.68 -2.54 -6.34
CA LEU A 43 -10.10 -1.96 -5.07
C LEU A 43 -9.23 -0.74 -4.70
N LEU A 44 -7.91 -0.87 -4.86
CA LEU A 44 -6.96 0.21 -4.59
C LEU A 44 -7.17 1.41 -5.53
N MET A 45 -7.44 1.16 -6.83
CA MET A 45 -7.76 2.22 -7.80
C MET A 45 -9.06 2.95 -7.47
N ILE A 46 -10.07 2.25 -6.94
CA ILE A 46 -11.29 2.88 -6.42
C ILE A 46 -10.95 3.75 -5.21
N ALA A 47 -10.16 3.25 -4.26
CA ALA A 47 -9.71 4.01 -3.08
C ALA A 47 -8.87 5.25 -3.45
N ALA A 48 -8.19 5.23 -4.60
CA ALA A 48 -7.42 6.36 -5.13
C ALA A 48 -8.27 7.35 -5.96
N GLY A 49 -9.56 7.05 -6.20
CA GLY A 49 -10.41 7.84 -7.09
C GLY A 49 -10.07 7.68 -8.58
N LEU A 50 -9.12 6.81 -8.93
CA LEU A 50 -8.68 6.57 -10.32
C LEU A 50 -9.65 5.70 -11.11
N LYS A 51 -10.54 5.00 -10.42
CA LYS A 51 -11.63 4.23 -11.01
C LYS A 51 -12.91 4.48 -10.23
N LYS A 52 -13.97 4.85 -10.94
CA LYS A 52 -15.31 4.91 -10.32
C LYS A 52 -15.79 3.50 -9.99
N PRO A 53 -16.36 3.26 -8.80
CA PRO A 53 -17.02 2.00 -8.50
C PRO A 53 -18.23 1.82 -9.42
N ALA A 54 -18.59 0.57 -9.74
CA ALA A 54 -19.82 0.24 -10.48
C ALA A 54 -21.06 0.40 -9.59
N SER A 55 -20.92 0.17 -8.28
CA SER A 55 -21.90 0.49 -7.24
C SER A 55 -21.16 0.90 -5.96
N GLY A 56 -21.89 1.54 -5.05
CA GLY A 56 -21.31 2.02 -3.80
C GLY A 56 -20.55 3.32 -3.94
N VAL A 57 -19.84 3.71 -2.90
CA VAL A 57 -19.08 4.97 -2.84
C VAL A 57 -17.79 4.81 -2.04
N ALA A 58 -16.73 5.45 -2.50
CA ALA A 58 -15.46 5.58 -1.77
C ALA A 58 -15.36 6.99 -1.17
N LEU A 59 -15.13 7.08 0.12
CA LEU A 59 -15.06 8.35 0.86
C LEU A 59 -13.72 8.47 1.56
N PHE A 60 -13.11 9.65 1.51
CA PHE A 60 -11.97 10.01 2.34
C PHE A 60 -12.34 11.25 3.16
N ASP A 61 -12.27 11.14 4.49
CA ASP A 61 -12.71 12.14 5.44
C ASP A 61 -14.16 12.64 5.19
N GLY A 62 -15.05 11.70 4.86
CA GLY A 62 -16.47 11.96 4.62
C GLY A 62 -16.77 12.58 3.25
N ARG A 63 -15.78 12.78 2.37
CA ARG A 63 -15.96 13.30 1.02
C ARG A 63 -15.64 12.21 0.00
N GLU A 64 -16.35 12.21 -1.12
CA GLU A 64 -16.05 11.28 -2.21
C GLU A 64 -14.61 11.48 -2.68
N VAL A 65 -13.87 10.36 -2.84
CA VAL A 65 -12.48 10.40 -3.31
C VAL A 65 -12.42 10.91 -4.74
N VAL A 66 -11.43 11.76 -5.01
CA VAL A 66 -11.17 12.32 -6.34
C VAL A 66 -9.73 12.02 -6.77
N PRO A 67 -9.47 11.85 -8.08
CA PRO A 67 -8.13 11.65 -8.58
C PRO A 67 -7.22 12.83 -8.20
N GLY A 68 -6.01 12.54 -7.73
CA GLY A 68 -5.02 13.56 -7.43
C GLY A 68 -5.26 14.33 -6.13
N ASP A 69 -6.08 13.80 -5.23
CA ASP A 69 -6.20 14.38 -3.87
C ASP A 69 -4.81 14.48 -3.23
N ARG A 70 -4.48 15.69 -2.76
CA ARG A 70 -3.16 16.00 -2.20
C ARG A 70 -2.85 15.26 -0.91
N ALA A 71 -3.86 14.79 -0.22
CA ALA A 71 -3.72 14.02 1.02
C ALA A 71 -3.53 12.51 0.77
N VAL A 72 -3.67 12.06 -0.48
CA VAL A 72 -3.56 10.64 -0.86
C VAL A 72 -2.28 10.40 -1.65
N GLY A 73 -1.42 9.54 -1.12
CA GLY A 73 -0.25 8.98 -1.82
C GLY A 73 -0.59 7.63 -2.43
N LEU A 74 -0.02 7.32 -3.59
CA LEU A 74 -0.19 6.03 -4.26
C LEU A 74 1.16 5.47 -4.70
N ILE A 75 1.43 4.22 -4.33
CA ILE A 75 2.60 3.45 -4.75
C ILE A 75 2.09 2.22 -5.50
N LEU A 76 2.45 2.11 -6.77
CA LEU A 76 2.11 0.99 -7.64
C LEU A 76 3.18 -0.09 -7.60
N GLN A 77 2.85 -1.31 -7.99
CA GLN A 77 3.72 -2.48 -8.01
C GLN A 77 5.06 -2.26 -8.74
N GLN A 78 5.09 -1.47 -9.81
CA GLN A 78 6.29 -1.16 -10.59
C GLN A 78 7.00 0.13 -10.14
N TYR A 79 6.80 0.56 -8.88
CA TYR A 79 7.42 1.74 -8.26
C TYR A 79 7.09 3.08 -8.95
N GLY A 80 6.82 3.10 -10.26
CA GLY A 80 6.51 4.30 -11.05
C GLY A 80 7.62 5.36 -11.01
N LEU A 81 8.90 4.95 -10.88
CA LEU A 81 10.02 5.88 -10.94
C LEU A 81 10.27 6.32 -12.38
N PHE A 82 10.59 7.59 -12.54
CA PHE A 82 10.98 8.15 -13.84
C PHE A 82 12.45 7.81 -14.10
N PRO A 83 12.78 6.96 -15.09
CA PRO A 83 14.15 6.46 -15.28
C PRO A 83 15.14 7.52 -15.76
N TRP A 84 14.64 8.62 -16.29
CA TRP A 84 15.43 9.80 -16.72
C TRP A 84 15.62 10.86 -15.65
N PHE A 85 15.05 10.69 -14.47
CA PHE A 85 15.26 11.52 -13.29
C PHE A 85 16.19 10.83 -12.30
N THR A 86 17.01 11.61 -11.59
CA THR A 86 17.79 11.10 -10.46
C THR A 86 16.88 10.73 -9.29
N VAL A 87 17.43 10.12 -8.24
CA VAL A 87 16.71 9.87 -6.98
C VAL A 87 16.14 11.17 -6.43
N GLY A 88 16.96 12.21 -6.33
CA GLY A 88 16.52 13.52 -5.85
C GLY A 88 15.40 14.10 -6.69
N ASP A 89 15.53 14.08 -8.02
CA ASP A 89 14.51 14.60 -8.93
C ASP A 89 13.20 13.81 -8.85
N ASN A 90 13.27 12.48 -8.69
CA ASN A 90 12.09 11.63 -8.50
C ASN A 90 11.32 12.05 -7.24
N ILE A 91 12.03 12.28 -6.13
CA ILE A 91 11.41 12.65 -4.86
C ILE A 91 10.88 14.09 -4.91
N GLU A 92 11.61 15.01 -5.54
CA GLU A 92 11.20 16.41 -5.68
C GLU A 92 10.01 16.61 -6.64
N LEU A 93 9.71 15.67 -7.52
CA LEU A 93 8.75 15.87 -8.61
C LEU A 93 7.37 16.33 -8.13
N GLY A 94 6.79 15.64 -7.16
CA GLY A 94 5.48 16.00 -6.62
C GLY A 94 5.49 17.36 -5.91
N LEU A 95 6.57 17.68 -5.21
CA LEU A 95 6.77 18.98 -4.58
C LEU A 95 6.89 20.10 -5.62
N ARG A 96 7.56 19.83 -6.76
CA ARG A 96 7.66 20.76 -7.88
C ARG A 96 6.30 21.04 -8.51
N ILE A 97 5.48 20.00 -8.70
CA ILE A 97 4.10 20.14 -9.21
C ILE A 97 3.25 20.97 -8.25
N ARG A 98 3.48 20.85 -6.93
CA ARG A 98 2.81 21.67 -5.90
C ARG A 98 3.32 23.11 -5.81
N GLY A 99 4.32 23.50 -6.59
CA GLY A 99 4.89 24.85 -6.59
C GLY A 99 5.84 25.16 -5.42
N ILE A 100 6.31 24.14 -4.68
CA ILE A 100 7.23 24.34 -3.56
C ILE A 100 8.57 24.90 -4.06
N PRO A 101 9.15 25.95 -3.43
CA PRO A 101 10.41 26.55 -3.84
C PRO A 101 11.58 25.54 -3.85
N ARG A 102 12.54 25.72 -4.78
CA ARG A 102 13.65 24.78 -4.99
C ARG A 102 14.44 24.44 -3.73
N GLY A 103 14.76 25.46 -2.91
CA GLY A 103 15.53 25.25 -1.68
C GLY A 103 14.79 24.34 -0.69
N GLU A 104 13.49 24.57 -0.53
CA GLU A 104 12.65 23.78 0.35
C GLU A 104 12.45 22.35 -0.18
N ARG A 105 12.20 22.17 -1.49
CA ARG A 105 12.11 20.82 -2.10
C ARG A 105 13.35 20.00 -1.85
N ARG A 106 14.55 20.59 -2.04
CA ARG A 106 15.82 19.91 -1.78
C ARG A 106 15.95 19.49 -0.32
N ARG A 107 15.56 20.36 0.61
CA ARG A 107 15.59 20.04 2.05
C ARG A 107 14.65 18.88 2.38
N ILE A 108 13.43 18.89 1.85
CA ILE A 108 12.46 17.81 2.02
C ILE A 108 12.99 16.51 1.41
N ALA A 109 13.47 16.55 0.17
CA ALA A 109 14.03 15.39 -0.51
C ALA A 109 15.22 14.79 0.26
N ALA A 110 16.15 15.61 0.73
CA ALA A 110 17.29 15.14 1.52
C ALA A 110 16.85 14.48 2.84
N ARG A 111 15.83 15.03 3.51
CA ARG A 111 15.24 14.43 4.71
C ARG A 111 14.69 13.02 4.41
N GLU A 112 13.89 12.87 3.36
CA GLU A 112 13.27 11.58 3.02
C GLU A 112 14.30 10.57 2.50
N ILE A 113 15.32 11.02 1.75
CA ILE A 113 16.47 10.20 1.34
C ILE A 113 17.19 9.65 2.57
N GLY A 114 17.45 10.50 3.56
CA GLY A 114 18.09 10.09 4.81
C GLY A 114 17.24 9.08 5.59
N ARG A 115 15.92 9.31 5.72
CA ARG A 115 14.99 8.39 6.39
C ARG A 115 14.97 7.01 5.75
N MET A 116 15.04 6.94 4.42
CA MET A 116 15.04 5.68 3.67
C MET A 116 16.42 5.02 3.59
N GLY A 117 17.45 5.57 4.23
CA GLY A 117 18.82 5.03 4.19
C GLY A 117 19.44 5.08 2.81
N LEU A 118 19.13 6.12 2.02
CA LEU A 118 19.62 6.34 0.65
C LEU A 118 20.62 7.50 0.56
N ALA A 119 21.19 7.94 1.68
CA ALA A 119 22.15 9.04 1.70
C ALA A 119 23.31 8.79 0.71
N GLY A 120 23.69 9.81 -0.05
CA GLY A 120 24.70 9.72 -1.11
C GLY A 120 24.18 9.21 -2.47
N SER A 121 22.88 8.89 -2.57
CA SER A 121 22.27 8.42 -3.82
C SER A 121 21.50 9.51 -4.58
N GLU A 122 21.54 10.76 -4.13
CA GLU A 122 20.73 11.87 -4.64
C GLU A 122 20.85 12.07 -6.16
N ALA A 123 22.08 11.91 -6.68
CA ALA A 123 22.41 12.08 -8.10
C ALA A 123 22.38 10.77 -8.90
N VAL A 124 22.03 9.64 -8.26
CA VAL A 124 21.97 8.33 -8.91
C VAL A 124 20.68 8.18 -9.69
N PHE A 125 20.72 7.56 -10.86
CA PHE A 125 19.54 7.22 -11.65
C PHE A 125 18.94 5.87 -11.22
N PRO A 126 17.61 5.68 -11.30
CA PRO A 126 16.93 4.44 -10.86
C PRO A 126 17.54 3.16 -11.42
N ARG A 127 17.97 3.15 -12.68
CA ARG A 127 18.59 1.97 -13.35
C ARG A 127 19.87 1.45 -12.67
N LYS A 128 20.51 2.27 -11.82
CA LYS A 128 21.73 1.89 -11.09
C LYS A 128 21.42 1.41 -9.68
N LEU A 129 20.17 1.39 -9.27
CA LEU A 129 19.72 0.99 -7.95
C LEU A 129 19.22 -0.46 -7.97
N SER A 130 19.41 -1.17 -6.84
CA SER A 130 18.73 -2.45 -6.60
C SER A 130 17.21 -2.24 -6.50
N GLY A 131 16.41 -3.31 -6.67
CA GLY A 131 14.95 -3.26 -6.53
C GLY A 131 14.52 -2.69 -5.18
N GLY A 132 15.20 -3.09 -4.09
CA GLY A 132 14.92 -2.56 -2.75
C GLY A 132 15.23 -1.06 -2.62
N GLN A 133 16.30 -0.59 -3.24
CA GLN A 133 16.61 0.84 -3.27
C GLN A 133 15.59 1.62 -4.11
N GLN A 134 15.16 1.10 -5.25
CA GLN A 134 14.11 1.71 -6.05
C GLN A 134 12.80 1.82 -5.27
N GLN A 135 12.43 0.79 -4.53
CA GLN A 135 11.25 0.80 -3.68
C GLN A 135 11.36 1.86 -2.58
N ARG A 136 12.53 1.98 -1.93
CA ARG A 136 12.79 3.04 -0.94
C ARG A 136 12.64 4.43 -1.55
N VAL A 137 13.09 4.65 -2.78
CA VAL A 137 12.89 5.92 -3.51
C VAL A 137 11.39 6.19 -3.75
N ALA A 138 10.61 5.17 -4.14
CA ALA A 138 9.17 5.33 -4.34
C ALA A 138 8.44 5.70 -3.05
N ILE A 139 8.83 5.09 -1.94
CA ILE A 139 8.29 5.42 -0.61
C ILE A 139 8.72 6.82 -0.20
N ALA A 140 10.00 7.18 -0.34
CA ALA A 140 10.50 8.53 -0.06
C ALA A 140 9.74 9.61 -0.86
N ARG A 141 9.49 9.34 -2.15
CA ARG A 141 8.72 10.24 -3.02
C ARG A 141 7.29 10.43 -2.53
N ALA A 142 6.64 9.36 -2.05
CA ALA A 142 5.30 9.45 -1.50
C ALA A 142 5.28 10.23 -0.19
N TYR A 143 6.19 9.93 0.73
CA TYR A 143 6.27 10.60 2.04
C TYR A 143 6.75 12.04 1.97
N ALA A 144 7.50 12.44 0.93
CA ALA A 144 7.86 13.83 0.70
C ALA A 144 6.63 14.76 0.55
N LEU A 145 5.50 14.20 0.15
CA LEU A 145 4.23 14.92 0.01
C LEU A 145 3.37 14.95 1.29
N GLU A 146 3.86 14.32 2.36
CA GLU A 146 3.18 14.22 3.66
C GLU A 146 1.74 13.71 3.54
N PRO A 147 1.53 12.50 2.99
CA PRO A 147 0.19 11.99 2.75
C PRO A 147 -0.48 11.60 4.06
N ARG A 148 -1.78 11.90 4.19
CA ARG A 148 -2.62 11.40 5.29
C ARG A 148 -3.10 9.97 5.06
N LEU A 149 -3.17 9.56 3.78
CA LEU A 149 -3.49 8.21 3.34
C LEU A 149 -2.47 7.75 2.32
N LEU A 150 -1.85 6.59 2.54
CA LEU A 150 -0.94 5.95 1.61
C LEU A 150 -1.56 4.66 1.10
N LEU A 151 -1.75 4.57 -0.20
CA LEU A 151 -2.26 3.41 -0.91
C LEU A 151 -1.09 2.67 -1.55
N MET A 152 -0.97 1.35 -1.33
CA MET A 152 0.18 0.57 -1.79
C MET A 152 -0.26 -0.73 -2.47
N ASP A 153 0.21 -0.95 -3.70
CA ASP A 153 -0.08 -2.15 -4.50
C ASP A 153 1.16 -3.05 -4.54
N GLU A 154 1.12 -4.16 -3.80
CA GLU A 154 2.17 -5.19 -3.71
C GLU A 154 3.60 -4.62 -3.54
N PRO A 155 3.81 -3.71 -2.57
CA PRO A 155 5.03 -2.89 -2.53
C PRO A 155 6.31 -3.68 -2.25
N PHE A 156 6.21 -4.92 -1.78
CA PHE A 156 7.40 -5.70 -1.37
C PHE A 156 7.63 -6.94 -2.24
N SER A 157 6.85 -7.13 -3.30
CA SER A 157 6.85 -8.38 -4.09
C SER A 157 8.18 -8.71 -4.79
N ALA A 158 8.97 -7.68 -5.14
CA ALA A 158 10.24 -7.85 -5.85
C ALA A 158 11.49 -7.87 -4.94
N LEU A 159 11.29 -7.95 -3.60
CA LEU A 159 12.38 -7.85 -2.63
C LEU A 159 12.79 -9.23 -2.09
N ASP A 160 14.09 -9.39 -1.81
CA ASP A 160 14.58 -10.47 -0.98
C ASP A 160 14.06 -10.35 0.48
N ALA A 161 14.14 -11.43 1.25
CA ALA A 161 13.53 -11.51 2.57
C ALA A 161 14.06 -10.42 3.55
N LEU A 162 15.38 -10.21 3.61
CA LEU A 162 15.98 -9.25 4.56
C LEU A 162 15.68 -7.81 4.17
N SER A 163 15.78 -7.48 2.89
CA SER A 163 15.41 -6.16 2.36
C SER A 163 13.94 -5.85 2.60
N ARG A 164 13.07 -6.86 2.43
CA ARG A 164 11.62 -6.75 2.67
C ARG A 164 11.33 -6.44 4.13
N GLU A 165 11.88 -7.20 5.08
CA GLU A 165 11.68 -6.96 6.50
C GLU A 165 12.16 -5.58 6.93
N SER A 166 13.37 -5.19 6.53
CA SER A 166 13.92 -3.87 6.82
C SER A 166 13.04 -2.74 6.29
N LEU A 167 12.48 -2.89 5.08
CA LEU A 167 11.62 -1.86 4.48
C LEU A 167 10.24 -1.82 5.12
N GLN A 168 9.69 -2.95 5.54
CA GLN A 168 8.46 -3.01 6.34
C GLN A 168 8.60 -2.26 7.66
N ASP A 169 9.73 -2.45 8.36
CA ASP A 169 10.01 -1.75 9.62
C ASP A 169 10.12 -0.23 9.40
N LEU A 170 10.82 0.18 8.34
CA LEU A 170 10.91 1.60 7.95
C LEU A 170 9.54 2.20 7.60
N LEU A 171 8.68 1.44 6.92
CA LEU A 171 7.32 1.87 6.60
C LEU A 171 6.50 2.09 7.87
N LEU A 172 6.59 1.16 8.84
CA LEU A 172 5.88 1.28 10.11
C LEU A 172 6.32 2.51 10.90
N LEU A 173 7.64 2.75 10.98
CA LEU A 173 8.21 3.92 11.65
C LEU A 173 7.75 5.23 10.98
N SER A 174 7.88 5.31 9.65
CA SER A 174 7.49 6.50 8.89
C SER A 174 5.98 6.80 9.02
N ALA A 175 5.16 5.76 9.00
CA ALA A 175 3.70 5.91 9.17
C ALA A 175 3.34 6.41 10.58
N ALA A 176 4.02 5.89 11.62
CA ALA A 176 3.81 6.32 13.00
C ALA A 176 4.25 7.79 13.21
N GLU A 177 5.42 8.17 12.68
CA GLU A 177 5.94 9.53 12.80
C GLU A 177 5.05 10.59 12.11
N GLN A 178 4.47 10.25 10.96
CA GLN A 178 3.66 11.19 10.19
C GLN A 178 2.14 11.03 10.42
N GLY A 179 1.72 10.07 11.23
CA GLY A 179 0.29 9.77 11.43
C GLY A 179 -0.41 9.27 10.16
N THR A 180 0.34 8.69 9.22
CA THR A 180 -0.18 8.25 7.92
C THR A 180 -1.02 6.99 8.06
N SER A 181 -2.24 7.02 7.54
CA SER A 181 -3.08 5.82 7.37
C SER A 181 -2.62 5.05 6.14
N ILE A 182 -2.67 3.71 6.17
CA ILE A 182 -2.22 2.89 5.04
C ILE A 182 -3.33 1.91 4.62
N LEU A 183 -3.61 1.85 3.32
CA LEU A 183 -4.27 0.72 2.68
C LEU A 183 -3.24 -0.01 1.82
N LEU A 184 -2.92 -1.24 2.21
CA LEU A 184 -1.96 -2.08 1.51
C LEU A 184 -2.68 -3.28 0.91
N VAL A 185 -2.44 -3.54 -0.38
CA VAL A 185 -2.88 -4.78 -1.00
C VAL A 185 -1.68 -5.66 -1.31
N THR A 186 -1.78 -6.95 -1.02
CA THR A 186 -0.70 -7.92 -1.18
C THR A 186 -1.26 -9.32 -1.42
N HIS A 187 -0.41 -10.22 -1.90
CA HIS A 187 -0.68 -11.66 -1.92
C HIS A 187 0.07 -12.41 -0.81
N SER A 188 0.96 -11.72 -0.05
CA SER A 188 1.69 -12.32 1.06
C SER A 188 0.89 -12.20 2.37
N ILE A 189 0.59 -13.35 2.96
CA ILE A 189 -0.09 -13.43 4.25
C ILE A 189 0.78 -12.82 5.34
N GLU A 190 2.08 -13.13 5.33
CA GLU A 190 3.04 -12.68 6.32
C GLU A 190 3.15 -11.13 6.34
N GLU A 191 3.13 -10.50 5.14
CA GLU A 191 3.09 -9.04 5.03
C GLU A 191 1.81 -8.46 5.65
N ALA A 192 0.65 -9.04 5.29
CA ALA A 192 -0.62 -8.57 5.79
C ALA A 192 -0.71 -8.69 7.32
N VAL A 193 -0.23 -9.79 7.88
CA VAL A 193 -0.20 -10.04 9.32
C VAL A 193 0.81 -9.13 10.02
N TYR A 194 1.99 -8.91 9.45
CA TYR A 194 2.99 -8.06 10.10
C TYR A 194 2.61 -6.58 10.11
N LEU A 195 2.03 -6.08 9.01
CA LEU A 195 1.76 -4.66 8.80
C LEU A 195 0.36 -4.21 9.19
N GLY A 196 -0.65 -5.08 9.05
CA GLY A 196 -2.05 -4.71 9.20
C GLY A 196 -2.53 -4.65 10.65
N HIS A 197 -3.22 -3.59 11.03
CA HIS A 197 -4.08 -3.57 12.20
C HIS A 197 -5.36 -4.36 11.93
N SER A 198 -5.86 -4.28 10.71
CA SER A 198 -6.95 -5.10 10.20
C SER A 198 -6.55 -5.78 8.91
N ILE A 199 -6.99 -7.01 8.72
CA ILE A 199 -6.69 -7.82 7.55
C ILE A 199 -8.02 -8.24 6.92
N CYS A 200 -8.23 -7.83 5.68
CA CYS A 200 -9.39 -8.20 4.87
C CYS A 200 -8.96 -9.26 3.86
N VAL A 201 -9.56 -10.43 3.90
CA VAL A 201 -9.27 -11.51 2.98
C VAL A 201 -10.26 -11.48 1.83
N LEU A 202 -9.74 -11.36 0.61
CA LEU A 202 -10.54 -11.50 -0.61
C LEU A 202 -10.43 -12.94 -1.14
N GLY A 203 -11.56 -13.50 -1.50
CA GLY A 203 -11.66 -14.80 -2.21
C GLY A 203 -11.39 -14.66 -3.71
N ASP A 204 -11.62 -15.78 -4.40
CA ASP A 204 -11.45 -15.88 -5.85
C ASP A 204 -12.34 -14.91 -6.63
N PHE A 205 -12.03 -14.81 -7.93
CA PHE A 205 -12.73 -13.96 -8.89
C PHE A 205 -14.22 -14.33 -9.08
N PRO A 206 -15.16 -13.35 -9.08
CA PRO A 206 -14.98 -11.95 -8.72
C PRO A 206 -14.66 -11.79 -7.23
N GLY A 207 -13.70 -10.91 -6.90
CA GLY A 207 -13.23 -10.73 -5.53
C GLY A 207 -14.37 -10.38 -4.59
N ARG A 208 -14.48 -11.11 -3.48
CA ARG A 208 -15.45 -10.87 -2.40
C ARG A 208 -14.74 -10.99 -1.06
N VAL A 209 -15.18 -10.24 -0.07
CA VAL A 209 -14.67 -10.40 1.29
C VAL A 209 -15.15 -11.74 1.85
N ILE A 210 -14.20 -12.58 2.27
CA ILE A 210 -14.49 -13.89 2.84
C ILE A 210 -14.15 -13.99 4.33
N ALA A 211 -13.22 -13.16 4.81
CA ALA A 211 -12.89 -13.07 6.23
C ALA A 211 -12.29 -11.72 6.59
N ARG A 212 -12.33 -11.36 7.87
CA ARG A 212 -11.65 -10.22 8.48
C ARG A 212 -11.00 -10.64 9.77
N PHE A 213 -9.81 -10.08 10.02
CA PHE A 213 -9.06 -10.30 11.25
C PHE A 213 -8.58 -8.96 11.79
N GLU A 214 -8.64 -8.79 13.11
CA GLU A 214 -8.00 -7.69 13.83
C GLU A 214 -6.66 -8.17 14.37
N ASN A 215 -5.66 -7.29 14.34
CA ASN A 215 -4.31 -7.59 14.81
C ASN A 215 -3.77 -6.44 15.66
N PRO A 216 -4.02 -6.44 16.95
CA PRO A 216 -3.53 -5.40 17.84
C PRO A 216 -2.01 -5.42 18.03
N ARG A 217 -1.34 -6.55 17.69
CA ARG A 217 0.09 -6.74 17.89
C ARG A 217 0.96 -6.41 16.66
N ARG A 218 0.34 -5.92 15.61
CA ARG A 218 1.05 -5.60 14.37
C ARG A 218 2.31 -4.78 14.63
N GLY A 219 3.42 -5.09 13.96
CA GLY A 219 4.67 -4.33 14.04
C GLY A 219 5.35 -4.31 15.42
N SER A 220 4.85 -5.06 16.41
CA SER A 220 5.49 -5.13 17.72
C SER A 220 6.87 -5.77 17.63
N PRO A 221 7.85 -5.31 18.45
CA PRO A 221 9.17 -5.93 18.48
C PRO A 221 9.08 -7.44 18.71
N GLY A 222 9.76 -8.22 17.86
CA GLY A 222 9.78 -9.67 17.93
C GLY A 222 8.50 -10.38 17.43
N PHE A 223 7.48 -9.66 16.99
CA PHE A 223 6.20 -10.25 16.55
C PHE A 223 6.38 -11.31 15.45
N ARG A 224 7.30 -11.10 14.48
CA ARG A 224 7.61 -12.10 13.43
C ARG A 224 8.06 -13.48 13.98
N ARG A 225 8.51 -13.55 15.26
CA ARG A 225 8.95 -14.79 15.93
C ARG A 225 7.96 -15.28 16.99
N ASP A 226 6.86 -14.56 17.17
CA ASP A 226 5.85 -14.87 18.18
C ASP A 226 4.93 -15.99 17.66
N PRO A 227 4.58 -16.98 18.49
CA PRO A 227 3.60 -18.02 18.14
C PRO A 227 2.25 -17.45 17.63
N GLU A 228 1.84 -16.28 18.12
CA GLU A 228 0.60 -15.62 17.69
C GLU A 228 0.67 -15.15 16.24
N PHE A 229 1.86 -14.69 15.77
CA PHE A 229 2.07 -14.35 14.36
C PHE A 229 1.80 -15.57 13.47
N PHE A 230 2.38 -16.72 13.80
CA PHE A 230 2.20 -17.95 13.01
C PHE A 230 0.76 -18.45 13.05
N ARG A 231 0.09 -18.34 14.21
CA ARG A 231 -1.32 -18.69 14.35
C ARG A 231 -2.18 -17.82 13.43
N LEU A 232 -2.01 -16.50 13.49
CA LEU A 232 -2.78 -15.58 12.66
C LEU A 232 -2.49 -15.80 11.17
N CYS A 233 -1.23 -16.10 10.78
CA CYS A 233 -0.91 -16.49 9.41
C CYS A 233 -1.65 -17.77 8.98
N ALA A 234 -1.75 -18.76 9.85
CA ALA A 234 -2.48 -20.00 9.58
C ALA A 234 -3.99 -19.75 9.44
N ASP A 235 -4.57 -18.92 10.29
CA ASP A 235 -6.00 -18.56 10.24
C ASP A 235 -6.33 -17.82 8.94
N VAL A 236 -5.51 -16.84 8.55
CA VAL A 236 -5.66 -16.12 7.27
C VAL A 236 -5.52 -17.09 6.09
N ARG A 237 -4.56 -18.01 6.13
CA ARG A 237 -4.36 -19.03 5.09
C ARG A 237 -5.58 -19.93 4.95
N THR A 238 -6.10 -20.46 6.07
CA THR A 238 -7.30 -21.29 6.09
C THR A 238 -8.50 -20.54 5.49
N ALA A 239 -8.67 -19.26 5.82
CA ALA A 239 -9.72 -18.44 5.24
C ALA A 239 -9.54 -18.30 3.72
N MET A 240 -8.30 -18.06 3.24
CA MET A 240 -8.02 -17.97 1.80
C MET A 240 -8.29 -19.29 1.06
N GLU A 241 -7.98 -20.44 1.67
CA GLU A 241 -8.22 -21.76 1.09
C GLU A 241 -9.71 -22.09 1.03
N SER A 242 -10.47 -21.76 2.07
CA SER A 242 -11.93 -21.96 2.10
C SER A 242 -12.68 -21.09 1.10
N GLY A 243 -12.12 -19.96 0.71
CA GLY A 243 -12.67 -19.06 -0.30
C GLY A 243 -12.34 -19.42 -1.76
N ARG A 244 -11.47 -20.42 -1.96
CA ARG A 244 -11.18 -20.93 -3.30
C ARG A 244 -12.33 -21.77 -3.81
N THR A 245 -12.94 -21.35 -4.89
CA THR A 245 -13.84 -22.21 -5.65
C THR A 245 -12.98 -23.28 -6.34
N THR A 246 -13.07 -24.52 -5.86
CA THR A 246 -12.35 -25.66 -6.44
C THR A 246 -12.72 -25.77 -7.93
N LYS A 247 -11.87 -25.26 -8.82
CA LYS A 247 -11.89 -25.54 -10.25
C LYS A 247 -10.52 -26.02 -10.66
N TRP A 248 -10.21 -27.25 -10.25
CA TRP A 248 -9.28 -28.12 -10.95
C TRP A 248 -10.07 -29.39 -11.30
N ALA A 249 -10.67 -29.39 -12.47
CA ALA A 249 -11.15 -30.57 -13.18
C ALA A 249 -10.68 -30.41 -14.63
#